data_acfee25fe70fc67b5e282ef8019a0348
#
_entry.id   acfee25fe70fc67b5e282ef8019a0348
#
_cell.length_a   1.000
_cell.length_b   1.000
_cell.length_c   1.000
_cell.angle_alpha   90.00
_cell.angle_beta   90.00
_cell.angle_gamma   90.00
#
_symmetry.space_group_name_H-M   'P 1'
#
loop_
_entity.id
_entity.type
_entity.pdbx_description
1 polymer ?
#
loop_
_entity_poly.entity_id
_entity_poly.type
_entity_poly.pdbx_seq_one_letter_code
_entity_poly.pdbx_strand_id
1 'polypeptide(L)'
;MPPRVNSDQSRILEISGTQLTTTQVAAVARDSFPVQLSQEPDIRKKILASRALLEEKLRRGEIIYCVNTGLGGNVRFILPVKDLARWIVTATFIWWTGPRI
;
A
#
# COMPACT_ATOMS: atom_id res chain seq x y z
N MET A 1 10.22 -22.58 1.09
CA MET A 1 11.19 -22.73 2.17
C MET A 1 10.85 -21.75 3.28
N PRO A 2 10.56 -22.24 4.47
CA PRO A 2 10.30 -21.31 5.55
C PRO A 2 11.55 -20.44 5.78
N PRO A 3 11.39 -19.12 6.03
CA PRO A 3 12.53 -18.29 6.36
C PRO A 3 13.26 -18.83 7.58
N ARG A 4 14.57 -18.76 7.56
CA ARG A 4 15.40 -19.24 8.67
C ARG A 4 15.01 -18.51 9.95
N VAL A 5 14.71 -19.29 10.96
CA VAL A 5 14.33 -18.84 12.29
C VAL A 5 15.57 -18.40 13.06
N ASN A 6 15.82 -17.12 13.12
CA ASN A 6 16.62 -16.55 14.20
C ASN A 6 15.67 -16.21 15.32
N SER A 7 15.92 -16.67 16.49
CA SER A 7 14.96 -16.85 17.58
C SER A 7 14.21 -15.61 18.10
N ASP A 8 14.54 -14.42 17.65
CA ASP A 8 13.82 -13.18 18.01
C ASP A 8 13.34 -12.36 16.81
N GLN A 9 14.01 -12.44 15.68
CA GLN A 9 13.58 -11.79 14.43
C GLN A 9 12.61 -12.65 13.60
N SER A 10 12.40 -13.91 14.00
CA SER A 10 11.55 -14.86 13.28
C SER A 10 10.05 -14.62 13.45
N ARG A 11 9.66 -13.64 14.24
CA ARG A 11 8.26 -13.27 14.50
C ARG A 11 7.81 -12.03 13.77
N ILE A 12 8.58 -11.57 12.79
CA ILE A 12 8.24 -10.40 11.99
C ILE A 12 8.30 -10.78 10.52
N LEU A 13 7.22 -10.53 9.80
CA LEU A 13 7.19 -10.67 8.35
C LEU A 13 7.76 -9.42 7.70
N GLU A 14 8.87 -9.58 6.98
CA GLU A 14 9.45 -8.48 6.22
C GLU A 14 8.76 -8.35 4.87
N ILE A 15 8.30 -7.15 4.54
CA ILE A 15 7.68 -6.84 3.26
C ILE A 15 8.68 -6.11 2.38
N SER A 16 9.04 -6.75 1.27
CA SER A 16 10.05 -6.27 0.33
C SER A 16 9.54 -6.04 -1.10
N GLY A 17 8.25 -6.30 -1.35
CA GLY A 17 7.69 -6.29 -2.69
C GLY A 17 7.97 -7.57 -3.48
N THR A 18 8.54 -8.58 -2.84
CA THR A 18 8.74 -9.91 -3.40
C THR A 18 7.66 -10.89 -2.93
N GLN A 19 7.76 -12.12 -3.33
CA GLN A 19 6.73 -13.13 -3.15
C GLN A 19 6.30 -13.29 -1.68
N LEU A 20 5.01 -13.08 -1.46
CA LEU A 20 4.33 -13.45 -0.23
C LEU A 20 3.59 -14.77 -0.45
N THR A 21 3.64 -15.65 0.52
CA THR A 21 2.83 -16.88 0.51
C THR A 21 1.44 -16.62 1.08
N THR A 22 0.47 -17.43 0.70
CA THR A 22 -0.88 -17.36 1.27
C THR A 22 -0.88 -17.61 2.77
N THR A 23 0.00 -18.49 3.25
CA THR A 23 0.19 -18.75 4.68
C THR A 23 0.66 -17.49 5.43
N GLN A 24 1.60 -16.76 4.87
CA GLN A 24 2.08 -15.50 5.46
C GLN A 24 0.98 -14.45 5.51
N VAL A 25 0.22 -14.28 4.43
CA VAL A 25 -0.90 -13.33 4.39
C VAL A 25 -1.97 -13.72 5.42
N ALA A 26 -2.31 -15.00 5.53
CA ALA A 26 -3.27 -15.49 6.51
C ALA A 26 -2.79 -15.27 7.95
N ALA A 27 -1.52 -15.46 8.24
CA ALA A 27 -0.94 -15.22 9.57
C ALA A 27 -1.09 -13.74 9.97
N VAL A 28 -0.81 -12.81 9.06
CA VAL A 28 -1.01 -11.38 9.32
C VAL A 28 -2.48 -11.05 9.52
N ALA A 29 -3.35 -11.56 8.65
CA ALA A 29 -4.77 -11.22 8.67
C ALA A 29 -5.53 -11.81 9.86
N ARG A 30 -5.20 -13.05 10.27
CA ARG A 30 -5.93 -13.79 11.30
C ARG A 30 -5.28 -13.73 12.67
N ASP A 31 -3.95 -13.82 12.69
CA ASP A 31 -3.19 -13.97 13.93
C ASP A 31 -2.46 -12.70 14.33
N SER A 32 -2.70 -11.61 13.61
CA SER A 32 -2.03 -10.31 13.83
C SER A 32 -0.51 -10.42 13.83
N PHE A 33 0.02 -11.27 12.98
CA PHE A 33 1.47 -11.47 12.86
C PHE A 33 2.15 -10.16 12.50
N PRO A 34 3.19 -9.72 13.24
CA PRO A 34 3.78 -8.41 13.00
C PRO A 34 4.49 -8.35 11.65
N VAL A 35 4.38 -7.20 11.00
CA VAL A 35 5.00 -6.91 9.71
C VAL A 35 5.95 -5.74 9.82
N GLN A 36 6.98 -5.74 8.99
CA GLN A 36 7.96 -4.66 8.89
C GLN A 36 8.32 -4.44 7.42
N LEU A 37 8.49 -3.20 7.02
CA LEU A 37 9.06 -2.90 5.71
C LEU A 37 10.54 -3.27 5.68
N SER A 38 10.99 -3.79 4.55
CA SER A 38 12.39 -4.11 4.33
C SER A 38 13.29 -2.90 4.62
N GLN A 39 14.38 -3.13 5.32
CA GLN A 39 15.42 -2.13 5.56
C GLN A 39 16.52 -2.18 4.51
N GLU A 40 16.42 -3.08 3.52
CA GLU A 40 17.37 -3.17 2.43
C GLU A 40 17.44 -1.85 1.65
N PRO A 41 18.64 -1.25 1.47
CA PRO A 41 18.76 0.04 0.79
C PRO A 41 18.18 0.06 -0.61
N ASP A 42 18.35 -1.02 -1.38
CA ASP A 42 17.81 -1.11 -2.74
C ASP A 42 16.28 -1.12 -2.77
N ILE A 43 15.65 -1.79 -1.80
CA ILE A 43 14.19 -1.82 -1.68
C ILE A 43 13.66 -0.44 -1.30
N ARG A 44 14.29 0.20 -0.32
CA ARG A 44 13.92 1.56 0.07
C ARG A 44 14.08 2.55 -1.07
N LYS A 45 15.15 2.44 -1.81
CA LYS A 45 15.41 3.28 -2.99
C LYS A 45 14.31 3.14 -4.03
N LYS A 46 13.87 1.91 -4.31
CA LYS A 46 12.76 1.65 -5.25
C LYS A 46 11.45 2.28 -4.77
N ILE A 47 11.14 2.15 -3.49
CA ILE A 47 9.93 2.74 -2.90
C ILE A 47 9.97 4.27 -3.03
N LEU A 48 11.07 4.89 -2.68
CA LEU A 48 11.23 6.33 -2.77
C LEU A 48 11.19 6.84 -4.21
N ALA A 49 11.80 6.11 -5.15
CA ALA A 49 11.75 6.45 -6.57
C ALA A 49 10.33 6.35 -7.13
N SER A 50 9.59 5.32 -6.77
CA SER A 50 8.19 5.15 -7.15
C SER A 50 7.32 6.30 -6.63
N ARG A 51 7.50 6.68 -5.38
CA ARG A 51 6.79 7.81 -4.78
C ARG A 51 7.13 9.13 -5.47
N ALA A 52 8.41 9.36 -5.73
CA ALA A 52 8.86 10.57 -6.41
C ALA A 52 8.28 10.69 -7.84
N LEU A 53 8.20 9.57 -8.56
CA LEU A 53 7.57 9.54 -9.89
C LEU A 53 6.08 9.91 -9.81
N LEU A 54 5.37 9.36 -8.83
CA LEU A 54 3.96 9.67 -8.63
C LEU A 54 3.76 11.17 -8.33
N GLU A 55 4.53 11.72 -7.44
CA GLU A 55 4.47 13.14 -7.07
C GLU A 55 4.78 14.06 -8.26
N GLU A 56 5.76 13.69 -9.07
CA GLU A 56 6.11 14.43 -10.29
C GLU A 56 4.96 14.43 -11.29
N LYS A 57 4.32 13.29 -11.51
CA LYS A 57 3.17 13.17 -12.41
C LYS A 57 1.98 13.99 -11.92
N LEU A 58 1.70 13.96 -10.63
CA LEU A 58 0.63 14.75 -10.02
C LEU A 58 0.92 16.26 -10.15
N ARG A 59 2.17 16.68 -9.96
CA ARG A 59 2.57 18.08 -10.11
C ARG A 59 2.42 18.56 -11.55
N ARG A 60 2.63 17.70 -12.53
CA ARG A 60 2.40 18.00 -13.96
C ARG A 60 0.92 18.06 -14.33
N GLY A 61 0.02 17.73 -13.42
CA GLY A 61 -1.41 17.69 -13.68
C GLY A 61 -1.87 16.44 -14.41
N GLU A 62 -1.08 15.37 -14.44
CA GLU A 62 -1.50 14.11 -15.07
C GLU A 62 -2.64 13.47 -14.28
N ILE A 63 -3.59 12.90 -15.01
CA ILE A 63 -4.71 12.18 -14.43
C ILE A 63 -4.30 10.74 -14.20
N ILE A 64 -4.34 10.30 -12.94
CA ILE A 64 -3.97 8.93 -12.55
C ILE A 64 -5.15 8.29 -11.86
N TYR A 65 -5.72 7.28 -12.49
CA TYR A 65 -6.88 6.56 -11.96
C TYR A 65 -6.62 6.03 -10.54
N CYS A 66 -7.61 6.15 -9.70
CA CYS A 66 -7.56 5.80 -8.27
C CYS A 66 -6.62 6.65 -7.40
N VAL A 67 -5.90 7.59 -7.98
CA VAL A 67 -5.01 8.50 -7.23
C VAL A 67 -5.64 9.87 -7.10
N ASN A 68 -5.90 10.53 -8.22
CA ASN A 68 -6.52 11.86 -8.24
C ASN A 68 -7.86 11.89 -8.95
N THR A 69 -8.51 10.77 -9.08
CA THR A 69 -9.85 10.64 -9.66
C THR A 69 -10.79 9.96 -8.67
N GLY A 70 -12.09 10.09 -8.89
CA GLY A 70 -13.07 9.18 -8.29
C GLY A 70 -12.91 7.77 -8.85
N LEU A 71 -13.66 6.82 -8.31
CA LEU A 71 -13.58 5.41 -8.65
C LEU A 71 -14.79 4.99 -9.51
N GLY A 72 -14.58 4.01 -10.39
CA GLY A 72 -15.63 3.45 -11.22
C GLY A 72 -16.37 4.53 -12.03
N GLY A 73 -17.68 4.64 -11.87
CA GLY A 73 -18.51 5.64 -12.55
C GLY A 73 -18.18 7.10 -12.22
N ASN A 74 -17.42 7.33 -11.14
CA ASN A 74 -16.98 8.65 -10.71
C ASN A 74 -15.58 9.03 -11.22
N VAL A 75 -15.02 8.30 -12.15
CA VAL A 75 -13.68 8.52 -12.71
C VAL A 75 -13.48 9.91 -13.32
N ARG A 76 -14.56 10.54 -13.78
CA ARG A 76 -14.54 11.91 -14.34
C ARG A 76 -14.27 13.01 -13.32
N PHE A 77 -14.43 12.73 -12.03
CA PHE A 77 -14.15 13.70 -10.97
C PHE A 77 -12.67 13.68 -10.63
N ILE A 78 -12.00 14.82 -10.87
CA ILE A 78 -10.59 15.00 -10.60
C ILE A 78 -10.43 15.67 -9.23
N LEU A 79 -9.58 15.08 -8.39
CA LEU A 79 -9.34 15.54 -7.03
C LEU A 79 -8.15 16.49 -6.99
N PRO A 80 -8.26 17.63 -6.29
CA PRO A 80 -7.10 18.49 -6.05
C PRO A 80 -6.02 17.77 -5.25
N VAL A 81 -4.75 18.05 -5.56
CA VAL A 81 -3.59 17.43 -4.90
C VAL A 81 -3.67 17.56 -3.38
N LYS A 82 -4.11 18.71 -2.89
CA LYS A 82 -4.26 18.98 -1.44
C LYS A 82 -5.23 18.03 -0.72
N ASP A 83 -6.16 17.41 -1.44
CA ASP A 83 -7.21 16.56 -0.87
C ASP A 83 -6.92 15.07 -1.00
N LEU A 84 -5.83 14.67 -1.67
CA LEU A 84 -5.57 13.27 -2.00
C LEU A 84 -5.39 12.39 -0.76
N ALA A 85 -4.64 12.83 0.24
CA ALA A 85 -4.45 12.06 1.46
C ALA A 85 -5.78 11.82 2.18
N ARG A 86 -6.62 12.83 2.26
CA ARG A 86 -7.96 12.74 2.85
C ARG A 86 -8.87 11.80 2.06
N TRP A 87 -8.81 11.86 0.74
CA TRP A 87 -9.58 10.98 -0.13
C TRP A 87 -9.22 9.51 0.06
N ILE A 88 -7.94 9.19 0.10
CA ILE A 88 -7.47 7.82 0.29
C ILE A 88 -7.96 7.26 1.63
N VAL A 89 -7.84 8.02 2.71
CA VAL A 89 -8.32 7.60 4.03
C VAL A 89 -9.83 7.39 4.02
N THR A 90 -10.59 8.30 3.44
CA THR A 90 -12.05 8.21 3.35
C THR A 90 -12.49 7.02 2.52
N ALA A 91 -11.89 6.80 1.37
CA ALA A 91 -12.21 5.68 0.49
C ALA A 91 -11.91 4.34 1.17
N THR A 92 -10.76 4.22 1.83
CA THR A 92 -10.39 3.03 2.57
C THR A 92 -11.38 2.74 3.70
N PHE A 93 -11.78 3.76 4.44
CA PHE A 93 -12.76 3.62 5.52
C PHE A 93 -14.13 3.16 4.99
N ILE A 94 -14.62 3.74 3.91
CA ILE A 94 -15.89 3.35 3.28
C ILE A 94 -15.85 1.90 2.81
N TRP A 95 -14.76 1.48 2.16
CA TRP A 95 -14.58 0.10 1.71
C TRP A 95 -14.54 -0.89 2.87
N TRP A 96 -13.90 -0.52 3.97
CA TRP A 96 -13.73 -1.38 5.15
C TRP A 96 -15.01 -1.49 5.97
N THR A 97 -15.73 -0.37 6.17
CA THR A 97 -16.90 -0.29 7.06
C THR A 97 -18.24 -0.23 6.34
N GLY A 98 -18.23 -0.09 5.02
CA GLY A 98 -19.45 -0.04 4.23
C GLY A 98 -20.25 -1.33 4.27
N PRO A 99 -21.53 -1.29 3.87
CA PRO A 99 -22.37 -2.47 3.86
C PRO A 99 -21.77 -3.53 2.94
N ARG A 100 -21.56 -4.71 3.48
CA ARG A 100 -21.11 -5.87 2.71
C ARG A 100 -22.32 -6.56 2.11
N ILE A 101 -22.36 -6.53 0.82
CA ILE A 101 -23.37 -7.23 0.06
C ILE A 101 -22.94 -8.68 -0.11
#